data_cd7205e96bebe9e7a50fa8439fe7f8e2
#
_entry.id   cd7205e96bebe9e7a50fa8439fe7f8e2
#
_cell.length_a   1.000
_cell.length_b   1.000
_cell.length_c   1.000
_cell.angle_alpha   90.00
_cell.angle_beta   90.00
_cell.angle_gamma   90.00
#
_symmetry.space_group_name_H-M   'P 1'
#
loop_
_entity.id
_entity.type
_entity.pdbx_description
1 polymer ?
#
loop_
_entity_poly.entity_id
_entity_poly.type
_entity_poly.pdbx_seq_one_letter_code
_entity_poly.pdbx_strand_id
1 'polypeptide(L)'
;MQMKNGWTRGQFRIFRVTFGIYLLYHFLSLLPWGPELFSSQGVLSQGTMSPLFHLFPNLFLLWDSPLFVQACLLAAAIFSLLLTFGKFDRVMAVMVWYVWASLYGRNPLIGNPSLPFIGWILLAYALIPSLSARDELSSTSEDTGFWRMPADIFAAAWILMALTYSYSGYCKLISPSWMDGTALHHVLSNPLARDTVVRTSLLALPAWSLKAATWSALFLELAFAPLALIRRLRPLLWVAMVGLHLGLLVLVNFSDLTIGMLILHFFTFDPAWIPSPEPVGQSIFYDGHCGLCHGLVRFILNEDHSAHPFSFAPLQGEEVKRSIAESVRAELPDSVVVVDENKNVLTRSAAVIYVLKRLGGLWFLGATLLSLVPRTLRDLAYDGVASVRKRIFGRTEEVCPLVPRQLRARFLH
;
A
#
# COMPACT_ATOMS: atom_id res chain seq x y z
N MET A 1 20.76 -2.60 -14.48
CA MET A 1 20.44 -3.68 -13.51
C MET A 1 18.98 -3.51 -13.06
N GLN A 2 18.05 -4.28 -13.64
CA GLN A 2 16.62 -4.13 -13.34
C GLN A 2 16.33 -4.55 -11.89
N MET A 3 15.75 -3.67 -11.11
CA MET A 3 15.22 -3.99 -9.77
C MET A 3 13.85 -4.67 -9.92
N LYS A 4 13.87 -6.01 -10.07
CA LYS A 4 12.61 -6.78 -10.00
C LYS A 4 11.95 -6.54 -8.64
N ASN A 5 10.63 -6.43 -8.63
CA ASN A 5 9.81 -6.30 -7.43
C ASN A 5 8.66 -7.30 -7.48
N GLY A 6 8.08 -7.60 -6.32
CA GLY A 6 7.00 -8.59 -6.15
C GLY A 6 5.58 -8.00 -6.22
N TRP A 7 5.43 -6.73 -6.60
CA TRP A 7 4.10 -6.11 -6.67
C TRP A 7 3.22 -6.80 -7.72
N THR A 8 2.08 -7.27 -7.28
CA THR A 8 0.98 -7.74 -8.12
C THR A 8 -0.10 -6.67 -8.21
N ARG A 9 -1.01 -6.83 -9.15
CA ARG A 9 -2.12 -5.89 -9.38
C ARG A 9 -2.99 -5.68 -8.14
N GLY A 10 -3.38 -6.74 -7.45
CA GLY A 10 -4.23 -6.66 -6.27
C GLY A 10 -3.50 -6.04 -5.08
N GLN A 11 -2.24 -6.40 -4.88
CA GLN A 11 -1.42 -5.79 -3.82
C GLN A 11 -1.22 -4.28 -4.07
N PHE A 12 -0.97 -3.88 -5.32
CA PHE A 12 -0.84 -2.47 -5.65
C PHE A 12 -2.18 -1.70 -5.54
N ARG A 13 -3.32 -2.38 -5.70
CA ARG A 13 -4.63 -1.79 -5.36
C ARG A 13 -4.74 -1.43 -3.87
N ILE A 14 -4.17 -2.24 -2.98
CA ILE A 14 -4.14 -1.91 -1.54
C ILE A 14 -3.33 -0.63 -1.33
N PHE A 15 -2.14 -0.53 -1.95
CA PHE A 15 -1.37 0.71 -1.90
C PHE A 15 -2.18 1.91 -2.41
N ARG A 16 -2.83 1.81 -3.58
CA ARG A 16 -3.65 2.89 -4.14
C ARG A 16 -4.75 3.35 -3.18
N VAL A 17 -5.48 2.40 -2.59
CA VAL A 17 -6.56 2.72 -1.64
C VAL A 17 -6.01 3.44 -0.41
N THR A 18 -4.93 2.91 0.18
CA THR A 18 -4.28 3.53 1.36
C THR A 18 -3.76 4.93 1.03
N PHE A 19 -3.12 5.09 -0.13
CA PHE A 19 -2.60 6.37 -0.59
C PHE A 19 -3.72 7.39 -0.85
N GLY A 20 -4.80 6.97 -1.52
CA GLY A 20 -5.95 7.82 -1.77
C GLY A 20 -6.67 8.26 -0.49
N ILE A 21 -6.79 7.37 0.50
CA ILE A 21 -7.34 7.70 1.83
C ILE A 21 -6.43 8.71 2.55
N TYR A 22 -5.11 8.51 2.51
CA TYR A 22 -4.15 9.47 3.07
C TYR A 22 -4.33 10.87 2.45
N LEU A 23 -4.37 10.95 1.12
CA LEU A 23 -4.55 12.22 0.41
C LEU A 23 -5.89 12.87 0.74
N LEU A 24 -6.97 12.10 0.78
CA LEU A 24 -8.30 12.57 1.16
C LEU A 24 -8.27 13.17 2.58
N TYR A 25 -7.71 12.44 3.54
CA TYR A 25 -7.56 12.93 4.91
C TYR A 25 -6.72 14.20 4.97
N HIS A 26 -5.60 14.24 4.26
CA HIS A 26 -4.69 15.38 4.20
C HIS A 26 -5.41 16.66 3.74
N PHE A 27 -6.12 16.61 2.60
CA PHE A 27 -6.84 17.78 2.08
C PHE A 27 -8.02 18.18 2.96
N LEU A 28 -8.77 17.22 3.52
CA LEU A 28 -9.85 17.53 4.45
C LEU A 28 -9.34 18.16 5.75
N SER A 29 -8.20 17.73 6.25
CA SER A 29 -7.57 18.32 7.45
C SER A 29 -7.06 19.75 7.23
N LEU A 30 -6.67 20.08 6.00
CA LEU A 30 -6.26 21.43 5.61
C LEU A 30 -7.45 22.37 5.34
N LEU A 31 -8.63 21.85 5.08
CA LEU A 31 -9.80 22.64 4.66
C LEU A 31 -10.17 23.77 5.63
N PRO A 32 -10.18 23.60 6.97
CA PRO A 32 -10.44 24.68 7.92
C PRO A 32 -9.36 25.77 7.91
N TRP A 33 -8.12 25.40 7.66
CA TRP A 33 -6.93 26.26 7.73
C TRP A 33 -6.50 26.81 6.37
N GLY A 34 -7.11 26.31 5.28
CA GLY A 34 -6.73 26.65 3.92
C GLY A 34 -6.64 28.16 3.63
N PRO A 35 -7.66 28.96 3.98
CA PRO A 35 -7.61 30.41 3.81
C PRO A 35 -6.43 31.08 4.51
N GLU A 36 -6.17 30.69 5.74
CA GLU A 36 -5.07 31.24 6.54
C GLU A 36 -3.69 30.82 6.00
N LEU A 37 -3.57 29.58 5.54
CA LEU A 37 -2.29 29.05 5.09
C LEU A 37 -1.93 29.46 3.66
N PHE A 38 -2.90 29.60 2.75
CA PHE A 38 -2.62 29.66 1.31
C PHE A 38 -3.24 30.85 0.57
N SER A 39 -4.11 31.66 1.22
CA SER A 39 -4.73 32.81 0.54
C SER A 39 -3.92 34.10 0.73
N SER A 40 -4.28 35.13 -0.04
CA SER A 40 -3.76 36.50 0.14
C SER A 40 -4.18 37.16 1.46
N GLN A 41 -5.15 36.60 2.14
CA GLN A 41 -5.61 37.07 3.48
C GLN A 41 -4.96 36.30 4.63
N GLY A 42 -4.07 35.35 4.33
CA GLY A 42 -3.43 34.49 5.30
C GLY A 42 -2.04 34.94 5.73
N VAL A 43 -1.29 34.03 6.37
CA VAL A 43 0.05 34.27 6.96
C VAL A 43 1.08 34.71 5.93
N LEU A 44 0.95 34.32 4.67
CA LEU A 44 1.79 34.75 3.57
C LEU A 44 0.93 35.52 2.56
N SER A 45 0.70 36.81 2.79
CA SER A 45 -0.21 37.63 2.00
C SER A 45 0.20 37.77 0.53
N GLN A 46 1.52 37.77 0.25
CA GLN A 46 2.05 37.87 -1.13
C GLN A 46 2.70 36.56 -1.55
N GLY A 47 2.11 35.88 -2.53
CA GLY A 47 2.63 34.63 -3.08
C GLY A 47 4.04 34.76 -3.66
N THR A 48 4.38 35.94 -4.19
CA THR A 48 5.71 36.27 -4.73
C THR A 48 6.84 36.17 -3.70
N MET A 49 6.52 36.18 -2.41
CA MET A 49 7.52 35.95 -1.34
C MET A 49 7.99 34.48 -1.29
N SER A 50 7.25 33.56 -1.88
CA SER A 50 7.68 32.16 -1.99
C SER A 50 8.67 31.99 -3.16
N PRO A 51 9.88 31.49 -2.92
CA PRO A 51 10.83 31.21 -3.99
C PRO A 51 10.36 30.12 -4.96
N LEU A 52 9.39 29.31 -4.55
CA LEU A 52 8.85 28.19 -5.33
C LEU A 52 7.65 28.60 -6.19
N PHE A 53 7.07 29.78 -5.97
CA PHE A 53 5.80 30.19 -6.57
C PHE A 53 5.83 30.29 -8.09
N HIS A 54 6.98 30.64 -8.66
CA HIS A 54 7.16 30.83 -10.10
C HIS A 54 7.86 29.65 -10.81
N LEU A 55 8.13 28.54 -10.11
CA LEU A 55 8.80 27.38 -10.74
C LEU A 55 7.95 26.68 -11.80
N PHE A 56 6.64 26.83 -11.72
CA PHE A 56 5.67 26.27 -12.66
C PHE A 56 4.39 27.12 -12.66
N PRO A 57 3.46 26.96 -13.63
CA PRO A 57 2.18 27.64 -13.63
C PRO A 57 1.35 27.28 -12.39
N ASN A 58 1.45 28.08 -11.33
CA ASN A 58 0.77 27.82 -10.08
C ASN A 58 -0.69 28.29 -10.14
N LEU A 59 -1.65 27.51 -9.64
CA LEU A 59 -3.08 27.85 -9.64
C LEU A 59 -3.34 29.20 -8.94
N PHE A 60 -2.61 29.50 -7.87
CA PHE A 60 -2.79 30.70 -7.06
C PHE A 60 -2.14 31.96 -7.65
N LEU A 61 -1.51 31.85 -8.84
CA LEU A 61 -1.17 33.01 -9.66
C LEU A 61 -2.40 33.64 -10.32
N LEU A 62 -3.46 32.83 -10.57
CA LEU A 62 -4.71 33.28 -11.18
C LEU A 62 -5.62 33.94 -10.13
N TRP A 63 -5.86 33.22 -9.04
CA TRP A 63 -6.64 33.67 -7.89
C TRP A 63 -6.11 33.04 -6.60
N ASP A 64 -6.00 33.86 -5.56
CA ASP A 64 -5.59 33.40 -4.23
C ASP A 64 -6.56 33.84 -3.12
N SER A 65 -7.83 34.04 -3.51
CA SER A 65 -8.89 34.35 -2.55
C SER A 65 -9.18 33.16 -1.61
N PRO A 66 -9.64 33.41 -0.37
CA PRO A 66 -9.97 32.35 0.58
C PRO A 66 -10.92 31.29 0.02
N LEU A 67 -11.95 31.72 -0.72
CA LEU A 67 -12.94 30.82 -1.33
C LEU A 67 -12.33 29.95 -2.42
N PHE A 68 -11.43 30.50 -3.26
CA PHE A 68 -10.74 29.73 -4.29
C PHE A 68 -9.82 28.67 -3.70
N VAL A 69 -9.09 29.01 -2.63
CA VAL A 69 -8.26 28.03 -1.88
C VAL A 69 -9.11 26.90 -1.35
N GLN A 70 -10.23 27.18 -0.70
CA GLN A 70 -11.13 26.14 -0.20
C GLN A 70 -11.71 25.27 -1.33
N ALA A 71 -12.07 25.89 -2.47
CA ALA A 71 -12.53 25.14 -3.65
C ALA A 71 -11.45 24.20 -4.19
N CYS A 72 -10.18 24.63 -4.26
CA CYS A 72 -9.06 23.80 -4.68
C CYS A 72 -8.83 22.63 -3.72
N LEU A 73 -8.89 22.86 -2.41
CA LEU A 73 -8.74 21.80 -1.40
C LEU A 73 -9.87 20.77 -1.50
N LEU A 74 -11.12 21.22 -1.68
CA LEU A 74 -12.27 20.34 -1.84
C LEU A 74 -12.17 19.54 -3.15
N ALA A 75 -11.76 20.18 -4.25
CA ALA A 75 -11.53 19.49 -5.52
C ALA A 75 -10.46 18.41 -5.39
N ALA A 76 -9.33 18.71 -4.71
CA ALA A 76 -8.28 17.74 -4.45
C ALA A 76 -8.77 16.57 -3.56
N ALA A 77 -9.62 16.83 -2.57
CA ALA A 77 -10.26 15.79 -1.76
C ALA A 77 -11.15 14.87 -2.64
N ILE A 78 -11.96 15.44 -3.54
CA ILE A 78 -12.79 14.69 -4.49
C ILE A 78 -11.92 13.86 -5.44
N PHE A 79 -10.85 14.44 -6.02
CA PHE A 79 -9.92 13.71 -6.88
C PHE A 79 -9.22 12.57 -6.14
N SER A 80 -8.85 12.78 -4.87
CA SER A 80 -8.28 11.73 -4.00
C SER A 80 -9.27 10.60 -3.75
N LEU A 81 -10.55 10.91 -3.58
CA LEU A 81 -11.62 9.91 -3.43
C LEU A 81 -11.79 9.11 -4.73
N LEU A 82 -11.80 9.77 -5.89
CA LEU A 82 -11.87 9.09 -7.20
C LEU A 82 -10.64 8.21 -7.44
N LEU A 83 -9.45 8.67 -7.05
CA LEU A 83 -8.22 7.87 -7.07
C LEU A 83 -8.36 6.62 -6.19
N THR A 84 -8.91 6.75 -4.97
CA THR A 84 -9.17 5.64 -4.06
C THR A 84 -10.01 4.55 -4.71
N PHE A 85 -11.08 4.93 -5.40
CA PHE A 85 -11.95 4.00 -6.13
C PHE A 85 -11.38 3.54 -7.47
N GLY A 86 -10.25 4.09 -7.93
CA GLY A 86 -9.62 3.76 -9.20
C GLY A 86 -10.41 4.28 -10.42
N LYS A 87 -11.14 5.37 -10.24
CA LYS A 87 -11.84 6.06 -11.33
C LYS A 87 -10.89 7.08 -11.95
N PHE A 88 -10.53 6.87 -13.23
CA PHE A 88 -9.57 7.72 -13.96
C PHE A 88 -8.26 7.93 -13.18
N ASP A 89 -7.78 6.89 -12.50
CA ASP A 89 -6.75 6.93 -11.45
C ASP A 89 -5.50 7.74 -11.85
N ARG A 90 -4.99 7.57 -13.08
CA ARG A 90 -3.83 8.31 -13.58
C ARG A 90 -4.10 9.82 -13.72
N VAL A 91 -5.27 10.16 -14.26
CA VAL A 91 -5.68 11.57 -14.44
C VAL A 91 -5.89 12.21 -13.07
N MET A 92 -6.55 11.50 -12.15
CA MET A 92 -6.75 11.98 -10.78
C MET A 92 -5.44 12.19 -10.05
N ALA A 93 -4.46 11.30 -10.24
CA ALA A 93 -3.13 11.49 -9.65
C ALA A 93 -2.44 12.78 -10.13
N VAL A 94 -2.53 13.10 -11.43
CA VAL A 94 -2.00 14.35 -12.00
C VAL A 94 -2.75 15.57 -11.45
N MET A 95 -4.09 15.50 -11.39
CA MET A 95 -4.91 16.61 -10.86
C MET A 95 -4.62 16.89 -9.40
N VAL A 96 -4.50 15.84 -8.58
CA VAL A 96 -4.10 15.95 -7.16
C VAL A 96 -2.69 16.52 -7.06
N TRP A 97 -1.75 16.03 -7.88
CA TRP A 97 -0.39 16.55 -7.91
C TRP A 97 -0.35 18.05 -8.20
N TYR A 98 -1.15 18.51 -9.18
CA TYR A 98 -1.14 19.91 -9.57
C TYR A 98 -1.64 20.84 -8.45
N VAL A 99 -2.70 20.43 -7.74
CA VAL A 99 -3.16 21.16 -6.54
C VAL A 99 -2.11 21.10 -5.43
N TRP A 100 -1.56 19.91 -5.17
CA TRP A 100 -0.50 19.67 -4.18
C TRP A 100 0.70 20.60 -4.42
N ALA A 101 1.26 20.57 -5.61
CA ALA A 101 2.41 21.40 -5.97
C ALA A 101 2.07 22.90 -5.88
N SER A 102 0.86 23.30 -6.26
CA SER A 102 0.41 24.68 -6.17
C SER A 102 0.31 25.19 -4.75
N LEU A 103 -0.23 24.40 -3.81
CA LEU A 103 -0.32 24.73 -2.38
C LEU A 103 1.07 24.95 -1.76
N TYR A 104 1.97 23.98 -1.94
CA TYR A 104 3.31 24.07 -1.35
C TYR A 104 4.23 25.04 -2.08
N GLY A 105 3.99 25.28 -3.38
CA GLY A 105 4.63 26.40 -4.09
C GLY A 105 4.13 27.75 -3.59
N ARG A 106 2.86 27.87 -3.17
CA ARG A 106 2.28 29.10 -2.63
C ARG A 106 2.79 29.42 -1.22
N ASN A 107 2.90 28.39 -0.37
CA ASN A 107 3.40 28.55 1.00
C ASN A 107 4.36 27.42 1.41
N PRO A 108 5.68 27.59 1.24
CA PRO A 108 6.65 26.57 1.63
C PRO A 108 6.91 26.51 3.15
N LEU A 109 6.43 27.49 3.95
CA LEU A 109 6.69 27.54 5.40
C LEU A 109 6.06 26.38 6.16
N ILE A 110 4.98 25.80 5.62
CA ILE A 110 4.33 24.61 6.19
C ILE A 110 4.91 23.31 5.61
N GLY A 111 5.98 23.43 4.82
CA GLY A 111 6.62 22.28 4.20
C GLY A 111 7.25 21.34 5.22
N ASN A 112 7.22 20.05 4.91
CA ASN A 112 7.95 19.03 5.64
C ASN A 112 8.64 18.06 4.67
N PRO A 113 9.64 17.28 5.11
CA PRO A 113 10.42 16.41 4.23
C PRO A 113 9.63 15.32 3.48
N SER A 114 8.42 14.97 3.91
CA SER A 114 7.62 13.96 3.22
C SER A 114 6.89 14.49 1.97
N LEU A 115 6.60 15.80 1.93
CA LEU A 115 5.77 16.39 0.87
C LEU A 115 6.35 16.24 -0.54
N PRO A 116 7.66 16.43 -0.78
CA PRO A 116 8.26 16.16 -2.08
C PRO A 116 8.09 14.71 -2.54
N PHE A 117 8.16 13.74 -1.61
CA PHE A 117 7.96 12.32 -1.95
C PHE A 117 6.52 12.02 -2.33
N ILE A 118 5.55 12.59 -1.63
CA ILE A 118 4.14 12.45 -1.98
C ILE A 118 3.89 13.02 -3.38
N GLY A 119 4.43 14.22 -3.68
CA GLY A 119 4.36 14.80 -5.02
C GLY A 119 5.01 13.91 -6.07
N TRP A 120 6.19 13.34 -5.77
CA TRP A 120 6.86 12.41 -6.68
C TRP A 120 6.04 11.13 -6.89
N ILE A 121 5.46 10.53 -5.83
CA ILE A 121 4.61 9.34 -5.93
C ILE A 121 3.39 9.62 -6.83
N LEU A 122 2.77 10.78 -6.73
CA LEU A 122 1.64 11.16 -7.58
C LEU A 122 2.02 11.20 -9.06
N LEU A 123 3.18 11.78 -9.40
CA LEU A 123 3.70 11.78 -10.77
C LEU A 123 4.09 10.38 -11.24
N ALA A 124 4.79 9.63 -10.39
CA ALA A 124 5.15 8.25 -10.67
C ALA A 124 3.92 7.38 -10.92
N TYR A 125 2.85 7.58 -10.13
CA TYR A 125 1.58 6.87 -10.30
C TYR A 125 0.96 7.09 -11.69
N ALA A 126 1.04 8.29 -12.24
CA ALA A 126 0.55 8.58 -13.58
C ALA A 126 1.28 7.76 -14.69
N LEU A 127 2.51 7.33 -14.43
CA LEU A 127 3.32 6.51 -15.35
C LEU A 127 3.15 4.99 -15.14
N ILE A 128 2.58 4.57 -14.01
CA ILE A 128 2.32 3.16 -13.73
C ILE A 128 1.15 2.66 -14.60
N PRO A 129 1.21 1.43 -15.16
CA PRO A 129 0.11 0.86 -15.93
C PRO A 129 -1.20 0.85 -15.15
N SER A 130 -2.32 1.19 -15.80
CA SER A 130 -3.63 1.26 -15.15
C SER A 130 -4.01 -0.09 -14.53
N LEU A 131 -4.72 -0.01 -13.40
CA LEU A 131 -5.29 -1.18 -12.72
C LEU A 131 -6.71 -1.50 -13.23
N SER A 132 -7.17 -0.88 -14.33
CA SER A 132 -8.51 -1.09 -14.88
C SER A 132 -8.67 -2.48 -15.49
N ALA A 133 -9.82 -3.13 -15.23
CA ALA A 133 -10.14 -4.44 -15.79
C ALA A 133 -10.40 -4.40 -17.32
N ARG A 134 -10.66 -3.22 -17.89
CA ARG A 134 -10.89 -3.07 -19.34
C ARG A 134 -9.65 -3.40 -20.18
N ASP A 135 -8.45 -3.16 -19.61
CA ASP A 135 -7.20 -3.41 -20.33
C ASP A 135 -6.88 -4.90 -20.47
N GLU A 136 -7.52 -5.77 -19.64
CA GLU A 136 -7.34 -7.23 -19.71
C GLU A 136 -8.06 -7.89 -20.88
N LEU A 137 -9.20 -7.36 -21.27
CA LEU A 137 -10.06 -7.93 -22.34
C LEU A 137 -9.71 -7.38 -23.72
N SER A 138 -8.97 -6.26 -23.80
CA SER A 138 -8.63 -5.58 -25.06
C SER A 138 -7.26 -5.92 -25.60
N SER A 139 -6.38 -6.57 -24.81
CA SER A 139 -5.07 -6.99 -25.30
C SER A 139 -5.21 -8.19 -26.23
N THR A 140 -5.44 -7.92 -27.50
CA THR A 140 -5.27 -8.86 -28.61
C THR A 140 -3.80 -9.18 -28.90
N SER A 141 -2.88 -8.64 -28.10
CA SER A 141 -1.45 -8.91 -28.20
C SER A 141 -1.10 -10.23 -27.51
N GLU A 142 -0.34 -11.06 -28.18
CA GLU A 142 0.20 -12.33 -27.67
C GLU A 142 1.04 -12.18 -26.39
N ASP A 143 1.34 -10.97 -25.98
CA ASP A 143 2.10 -10.61 -24.77
C ASP A 143 1.12 -10.37 -23.59
N THR A 144 0.50 -11.45 -23.12
CA THR A 144 -0.32 -11.46 -21.91
C THR A 144 0.54 -11.48 -20.65
N GLY A 145 1.43 -10.51 -20.55
CA GLY A 145 2.18 -10.31 -19.32
C GLY A 145 1.24 -9.91 -18.18
N PHE A 146 1.27 -10.62 -17.07
CA PHE A 146 0.63 -10.18 -15.82
C PHE A 146 1.04 -8.74 -15.50
N TRP A 147 0.10 -7.95 -14.96
CA TRP A 147 0.42 -6.61 -14.50
C TRP A 147 1.61 -6.63 -13.53
N ARG A 148 2.56 -5.76 -13.77
CA ARG A 148 3.74 -5.59 -12.91
C ARG A 148 4.02 -4.10 -12.73
N MET A 149 4.45 -3.74 -11.54
CA MET A 149 4.98 -2.41 -11.29
C MET A 149 6.28 -2.21 -12.09
N PRO A 150 6.42 -1.11 -12.86
CA PRO A 150 7.62 -0.83 -13.61
C PRO A 150 8.87 -0.82 -12.72
N ALA A 151 9.87 -1.60 -13.10
CA ALA A 151 11.10 -1.78 -12.34
C ALA A 151 11.87 -0.46 -12.15
N ASP A 152 11.82 0.42 -13.13
CA ASP A 152 12.53 1.71 -13.11
C ASP A 152 11.88 2.70 -12.15
N ILE A 153 10.55 2.72 -12.06
CA ILE A 153 9.81 3.54 -11.09
C ILE A 153 10.10 3.06 -9.67
N PHE A 154 10.07 1.74 -9.45
CA PHE A 154 10.40 1.16 -8.15
C PHE A 154 11.86 1.43 -7.75
N ALA A 155 12.80 1.32 -8.71
CA ALA A 155 14.20 1.65 -8.49
C ALA A 155 14.39 3.13 -8.16
N ALA A 156 13.73 4.04 -8.89
CA ALA A 156 13.79 5.47 -8.63
C ALA A 156 13.29 5.82 -7.22
N ALA A 157 12.18 5.21 -6.77
CA ALA A 157 11.69 5.40 -5.40
C ALA A 157 12.74 4.98 -4.36
N TRP A 158 13.40 3.83 -4.54
CA TRP A 158 14.47 3.37 -3.65
C TRP A 158 15.68 4.29 -3.66
N ILE A 159 16.10 4.77 -4.84
CA ILE A 159 17.24 5.70 -4.97
C ILE A 159 16.93 7.02 -4.25
N LEU A 160 15.76 7.60 -4.51
CA LEU A 160 15.33 8.84 -3.86
C LEU A 160 15.28 8.67 -2.34
N MET A 161 14.65 7.62 -1.84
CA MET A 161 14.57 7.31 -0.42
C MET A 161 15.97 7.15 0.19
N ALA A 162 16.85 6.38 -0.45
CA ALA A 162 18.20 6.11 0.05
C ALA A 162 19.07 7.37 0.12
N LEU A 163 19.07 8.16 -0.95
CA LEU A 163 19.84 9.40 -1.01
C LEU A 163 19.33 10.41 0.03
N THR A 164 18.03 10.52 0.19
CA THR A 164 17.45 11.48 1.15
C THR A 164 17.76 11.10 2.59
N TYR A 165 17.68 9.84 2.96
CA TYR A 165 18.05 9.43 4.32
C TYR A 165 19.54 9.68 4.59
N SER A 166 20.42 9.29 3.66
CA SER A 166 21.86 9.55 3.87
C SER A 166 22.19 11.04 3.88
N TYR A 167 21.49 11.85 3.06
CA TYR A 167 21.63 13.30 3.10
C TYR A 167 21.10 13.88 4.42
N SER A 168 19.95 13.40 4.92
CA SER A 168 19.42 13.78 6.24
C SER A 168 20.42 13.47 7.36
N GLY A 169 21.01 12.28 7.34
CA GLY A 169 22.08 11.90 8.27
C GLY A 169 23.30 12.80 8.16
N TYR A 170 23.73 13.13 6.93
CA TYR A 170 24.82 14.05 6.70
C TYR A 170 24.53 15.45 7.29
N CYS A 171 23.35 16.01 7.06
CA CYS A 171 22.95 17.28 7.64
C CYS A 171 22.94 17.26 9.19
N LYS A 172 22.70 16.10 9.81
CA LYS A 172 22.73 15.95 11.27
C LYS A 172 24.15 16.00 11.86
N LEU A 173 25.19 15.72 11.06
CA LEU A 173 26.58 15.80 11.53
C LEU A 173 27.04 17.22 11.90
N ILE A 174 26.40 18.25 11.35
CA ILE A 174 26.68 19.64 11.69
C ILE A 174 25.89 20.13 12.93
N SER A 175 25.02 19.32 13.47
CA SER A 175 24.19 19.65 14.64
C SER A 175 24.84 19.12 15.94
N PRO A 176 25.20 20.00 16.90
CA PRO A 176 25.83 19.57 18.14
C PRO A 176 25.07 18.50 18.90
N SER A 177 23.73 18.61 18.98
CA SER A 177 22.90 17.68 19.71
C SER A 177 22.88 16.25 19.12
N TRP A 178 23.09 16.11 17.81
CA TRP A 178 23.25 14.81 17.18
C TRP A 178 24.64 14.23 17.45
N MET A 179 25.66 15.09 17.44
CA MET A 179 27.04 14.66 17.65
C MET A 179 27.31 14.26 19.10
N ASP A 180 26.78 14.98 20.07
CA ASP A 180 26.92 14.67 21.51
C ASP A 180 25.90 13.63 22.01
N GLY A 181 24.94 13.23 21.14
CA GLY A 181 23.93 12.21 21.43
C GLY A 181 22.72 12.72 22.21
N THR A 182 22.52 14.02 22.36
CA THR A 182 21.41 14.58 23.14
C THR A 182 20.13 14.85 22.31
N ALA A 183 20.16 14.66 20.99
CA ALA A 183 19.06 15.03 20.11
C ALA A 183 17.74 14.36 20.50
N LEU A 184 17.73 13.06 20.83
CA LEU A 184 16.50 12.37 21.26
C LEU A 184 15.94 12.96 22.56
N HIS A 185 16.81 13.29 23.51
CA HIS A 185 16.39 13.98 24.74
C HIS A 185 15.71 15.31 24.44
N HIS A 186 16.27 16.11 23.54
CA HIS A 186 15.65 17.38 23.11
C HIS A 186 14.32 17.16 22.39
N VAL A 187 14.20 16.14 21.54
CA VAL A 187 12.91 15.78 20.89
C VAL A 187 11.86 15.43 21.94
N LEU A 188 12.21 14.61 22.95
CA LEU A 188 11.28 14.22 24.02
C LEU A 188 10.92 15.38 24.96
N SER A 189 11.77 16.39 25.07
CA SER A 189 11.56 17.59 25.90
C SER A 189 10.91 18.76 25.13
N ASN A 190 10.71 18.62 23.81
CA ASN A 190 10.12 19.64 22.97
C ASN A 190 8.60 19.75 23.20
N PRO A 191 7.99 20.96 23.10
CA PRO A 191 6.54 21.14 23.16
C PRO A 191 5.73 20.31 22.15
N LEU A 192 6.34 19.91 21.03
CA LEU A 192 5.72 19.01 20.04
C LEU A 192 5.72 17.53 20.48
N ALA A 193 6.45 17.17 21.55
CA ALA A 193 6.41 15.81 22.06
C ALA A 193 5.04 15.52 22.70
N ARG A 194 4.47 14.35 22.34
CA ARG A 194 3.20 13.91 22.91
C ARG A 194 3.37 13.56 24.38
N ASP A 195 2.45 14.00 25.21
CA ASP A 195 2.43 13.63 26.63
C ASP A 195 1.84 12.22 26.77
N THR A 196 2.71 11.23 26.77
CA THR A 196 2.38 9.81 26.82
C THR A 196 3.22 9.08 27.85
N VAL A 197 2.71 7.95 28.35
CA VAL A 197 3.47 7.05 29.24
C VAL A 197 4.78 6.60 28.59
N VAL A 198 4.80 6.39 27.27
CA VAL A 198 6.03 6.01 26.53
C VAL A 198 7.08 7.10 26.62
N ARG A 199 6.71 8.39 26.42
CA ARG A 199 7.63 9.52 26.59
C ARG A 199 8.20 9.58 28.00
N THR A 200 7.33 9.49 29.01
CA THR A 200 7.75 9.55 30.42
C THR A 200 8.70 8.41 30.75
N SER A 201 8.38 7.19 30.30
CA SER A 201 9.24 6.02 30.50
C SER A 201 10.62 6.18 29.83
N LEU A 202 10.66 6.74 28.59
CA LEU A 202 11.92 6.97 27.90
C LEU A 202 12.77 8.03 28.62
N LEU A 203 12.18 9.11 29.11
CA LEU A 203 12.89 10.17 29.86
C LEU A 203 13.41 9.67 31.22
N ALA A 204 12.82 8.61 31.79
CA ALA A 204 13.28 7.97 33.00
C ALA A 204 14.47 7.01 32.78
N LEU A 205 14.80 6.68 31.53
CA LEU A 205 15.93 5.83 31.20
C LEU A 205 17.29 6.54 31.50
N PRO A 206 18.35 5.80 31.76
CA PRO A 206 19.69 6.36 31.88
C PRO A 206 20.09 7.15 30.63
N ALA A 207 20.75 8.31 30.81
CA ALA A 207 21.11 9.20 29.70
C ALA A 207 21.90 8.50 28.57
N TRP A 208 22.73 7.51 28.89
CA TRP A 208 23.49 6.76 27.88
C TRP A 208 22.59 6.02 26.88
N SER A 209 21.40 5.55 27.31
CA SER A 209 20.48 4.83 26.42
C SER A 209 19.84 5.75 25.38
N LEU A 210 19.50 7.00 25.77
CA LEU A 210 18.99 8.01 24.83
C LEU A 210 20.10 8.45 23.85
N LYS A 211 21.35 8.56 24.32
CA LYS A 211 22.50 8.81 23.47
C LYS A 211 22.72 7.69 22.47
N ALA A 212 22.69 6.44 22.91
CA ALA A 212 22.82 5.29 22.03
C ALA A 212 21.71 5.25 20.98
N ALA A 213 20.46 5.53 21.35
CA ALA A 213 19.35 5.60 20.40
C ALA A 213 19.52 6.75 19.39
N THR A 214 20.01 7.94 19.82
CA THR A 214 20.34 9.06 18.95
C THR A 214 21.40 8.67 17.92
N TRP A 215 22.51 8.09 18.34
CA TRP A 215 23.59 7.68 17.45
C TRP A 215 23.19 6.51 16.54
N SER A 216 22.33 5.60 17.02
CA SER A 216 21.78 4.52 16.19
C SER A 216 20.93 5.09 15.06
N ALA A 217 20.06 6.06 15.33
CA ALA A 217 19.27 6.74 14.31
C ALA A 217 20.16 7.50 13.31
N LEU A 218 21.16 8.24 13.79
CA LEU A 218 22.13 8.94 12.96
C LEU A 218 22.90 7.98 12.05
N PHE A 219 23.42 6.89 12.60
CA PHE A 219 24.13 5.85 11.86
C PHE A 219 23.25 5.21 10.80
N LEU A 220 22.01 4.85 11.16
CA LEU A 220 21.05 4.24 10.23
C LEU A 220 20.79 5.15 9.04
N GLU A 221 20.58 6.45 9.27
CA GLU A 221 20.38 7.41 8.19
C GLU A 221 21.62 7.60 7.33
N LEU A 222 22.79 7.82 7.92
CA LEU A 222 24.05 8.00 7.18
C LEU A 222 24.39 6.79 6.32
N ALA A 223 24.24 5.60 6.89
CA ALA A 223 24.61 4.35 6.23
C ALA A 223 23.53 3.83 5.27
N PHE A 224 22.36 4.48 5.19
CA PHE A 224 21.23 3.94 4.45
C PHE A 224 21.55 3.72 2.97
N ALA A 225 22.08 4.72 2.25
CA ALA A 225 22.37 4.61 0.83
C ALA A 225 23.44 3.54 0.53
N PRO A 226 24.63 3.53 1.17
CA PRO A 226 25.61 2.47 0.92
C PRO A 226 25.10 1.07 1.29
N LEU A 227 24.35 0.92 2.40
CA LEU A 227 23.80 -0.38 2.77
C LEU A 227 22.65 -0.83 1.85
N ALA A 228 21.87 0.09 1.31
CA ALA A 228 20.79 -0.20 0.35
C ALA A 228 21.31 -0.77 -1.00
N LEU A 229 22.61 -0.61 -1.30
CA LEU A 229 23.24 -1.28 -2.44
C LEU A 229 23.27 -2.80 -2.25
N ILE A 230 23.33 -3.27 -0.99
CA ILE A 230 23.33 -4.68 -0.63
C ILE A 230 21.87 -5.16 -0.56
N ARG A 231 21.40 -5.86 -1.60
CA ARG A 231 20.00 -6.29 -1.72
C ARG A 231 19.47 -7.04 -0.49
N ARG A 232 20.30 -7.87 0.14
CA ARG A 232 19.91 -8.66 1.33
C ARG A 232 19.64 -7.80 2.57
N LEU A 233 20.19 -6.58 2.64
CA LEU A 233 19.99 -5.66 3.76
C LEU A 233 18.75 -4.77 3.59
N ARG A 234 18.20 -4.66 2.39
CA ARG A 234 17.03 -3.79 2.13
C ARG A 234 15.83 -4.06 3.02
N PRO A 235 15.38 -5.32 3.23
CA PRO A 235 14.27 -5.58 4.14
C PRO A 235 14.54 -5.09 5.57
N LEU A 236 15.76 -5.32 6.07
CA LEU A 236 16.17 -4.89 7.41
C LEU A 236 16.19 -3.36 7.54
N LEU A 237 16.79 -2.67 6.56
CA LEU A 237 16.81 -1.20 6.52
C LEU A 237 15.39 -0.63 6.46
N TRP A 238 14.54 -1.22 5.62
CA TRP A 238 13.15 -0.83 5.49
C TRP A 238 12.39 -0.97 6.81
N VAL A 239 12.51 -2.12 7.48
CA VAL A 239 11.88 -2.38 8.79
C VAL A 239 12.41 -1.42 9.85
N ALA A 240 13.72 -1.17 9.89
CA ALA A 240 14.33 -0.24 10.85
C ALA A 240 13.80 1.19 10.68
N MET A 241 13.68 1.67 9.42
CA MET A 241 13.15 3.01 9.17
C MET A 241 11.65 3.12 9.42
N VAL A 242 10.87 2.10 9.06
CA VAL A 242 9.44 2.04 9.44
C VAL A 242 9.30 2.07 10.96
N GLY A 243 10.11 1.31 11.68
CA GLY A 243 10.14 1.33 13.15
C GLY A 243 10.46 2.72 13.71
N LEU A 244 11.45 3.42 13.13
CA LEU A 244 11.80 4.80 13.49
C LEU A 244 10.58 5.73 13.28
N HIS A 245 9.93 5.68 12.12
CA HIS A 245 8.76 6.51 11.84
C HIS A 245 7.56 6.17 12.73
N LEU A 246 7.30 4.89 13.02
CA LEU A 246 6.27 4.51 13.98
C LEU A 246 6.58 5.02 15.39
N GLY A 247 7.85 4.98 15.80
CA GLY A 247 8.30 5.61 17.04
C GLY A 247 8.03 7.11 17.07
N LEU A 248 8.36 7.82 16.00
CA LEU A 248 8.06 9.26 15.89
C LEU A 248 6.56 9.54 15.91
N LEU A 249 5.73 8.70 15.29
CA LEU A 249 4.27 8.84 15.31
C LEU A 249 3.69 8.77 16.72
N VAL A 250 4.29 7.93 17.58
CA VAL A 250 3.89 7.76 18.99
C VAL A 250 4.40 8.91 19.85
N LEU A 251 5.60 9.43 19.55
CA LEU A 251 6.31 10.37 20.43
C LEU A 251 6.09 11.84 20.08
N VAL A 252 5.82 12.18 18.81
CA VAL A 252 5.80 13.56 18.34
C VAL A 252 4.48 13.91 17.69
N ASN A 253 3.96 15.10 17.98
CA ASN A 253 2.75 15.62 17.38
C ASN A 253 3.01 16.26 16.00
N PHE A 254 3.59 15.49 15.10
CA PHE A 254 3.88 15.89 13.72
C PHE A 254 3.52 14.73 12.77
N SER A 255 2.23 14.36 12.81
CA SER A 255 1.74 13.15 12.16
C SER A 255 1.86 13.20 10.64
N ASP A 256 1.69 14.36 10.01
CA ASP A 256 1.71 14.50 8.55
C ASP A 256 3.07 14.08 7.95
N LEU A 257 4.18 14.55 8.52
CA LEU A 257 5.51 14.09 8.14
C LEU A 257 5.62 12.57 8.23
N THR A 258 5.24 12.02 9.37
CA THR A 258 5.45 10.63 9.68
C THR A 258 4.60 9.73 8.78
N ILE A 259 3.33 10.06 8.60
CA ILE A 259 2.43 9.29 7.74
C ILE A 259 2.88 9.39 6.27
N GLY A 260 3.29 10.58 5.81
CA GLY A 260 3.82 10.75 4.46
C GLY A 260 5.06 9.89 4.20
N MET A 261 5.98 9.78 5.18
CA MET A 261 7.13 8.89 5.06
C MET A 261 6.72 7.41 5.11
N LEU A 262 5.73 7.03 5.91
CA LEU A 262 5.19 5.66 5.90
C LEU A 262 4.53 5.31 4.56
N ILE A 263 3.90 6.25 3.87
CA ILE A 263 3.40 6.07 2.49
C ILE A 263 4.56 5.79 1.52
N LEU A 264 5.69 6.53 1.63
CA LEU A 264 6.87 6.24 0.83
C LEU A 264 7.43 4.84 1.12
N HIS A 265 7.49 4.46 2.40
CA HIS A 265 7.90 3.11 2.78
C HIS A 265 6.95 2.04 2.25
N PHE A 266 5.65 2.29 2.26
CA PHE A 266 4.69 1.36 1.67
C PHE A 266 4.90 1.23 0.15
N PHE A 267 5.16 2.33 -0.56
CA PHE A 267 5.47 2.30 -1.99
C PHE A 267 6.75 1.53 -2.31
N THR A 268 7.77 1.64 -1.45
CA THR A 268 9.08 0.96 -1.59
C THR A 268 9.12 -0.42 -0.96
N PHE A 269 8.04 -0.88 -0.34
CA PHE A 269 7.91 -2.27 0.11
C PHE A 269 8.02 -3.22 -1.07
N ASP A 270 8.75 -4.31 -0.92
CA ASP A 270 8.81 -5.36 -1.94
C ASP A 270 8.05 -6.60 -1.43
N PRO A 271 6.88 -6.92 -1.98
CA PRO A 271 6.14 -8.11 -1.60
C PRO A 271 6.94 -9.41 -1.72
N ALA A 272 7.97 -9.45 -2.57
CA ALA A 272 8.84 -10.61 -2.71
C ALA A 272 9.71 -10.90 -1.47
N TRP A 273 9.79 -9.98 -0.51
CA TRP A 273 10.44 -10.25 0.78
C TRP A 273 9.69 -11.25 1.65
N ILE A 274 8.39 -11.43 1.37
CA ILE A 274 7.55 -12.40 2.05
C ILE A 274 7.30 -13.54 1.07
N PRO A 275 8.09 -14.62 1.18
CA PRO A 275 7.97 -15.73 0.25
C PRO A 275 6.63 -16.43 0.38
N SER A 276 6.08 -16.84 -0.73
CA SER A 276 4.99 -17.81 -0.77
C SER A 276 5.58 -19.18 -0.39
N PRO A 277 4.87 -19.98 0.45
CA PRO A 277 5.22 -21.39 0.61
C PRO A 277 5.27 -22.07 -0.77
N GLU A 278 6.32 -22.83 -1.06
CA GLU A 278 6.44 -23.52 -2.33
C GLU A 278 5.31 -24.56 -2.48
N PRO A 279 4.59 -24.55 -3.58
CA PRO A 279 3.43 -25.41 -3.78
C PRO A 279 3.65 -26.55 -4.75
N VAL A 280 2.94 -27.59 -4.50
CA VAL A 280 2.71 -28.68 -5.46
C VAL A 280 1.26 -28.58 -5.93
N GLY A 281 1.04 -28.53 -7.23
CA GLY A 281 -0.24 -28.40 -7.94
C GLY A 281 -1.52 -28.67 -7.15
N GLN A 282 -2.11 -27.62 -6.62
CA GLN A 282 -3.29 -27.72 -5.76
C GLN A 282 -4.53 -27.26 -6.51
N SER A 283 -5.65 -27.90 -6.19
CA SER A 283 -6.92 -27.61 -6.86
C SER A 283 -7.85 -26.83 -5.94
N ILE A 284 -8.45 -25.78 -6.51
CA ILE A 284 -9.49 -24.97 -5.89
C ILE A 284 -10.82 -25.36 -6.54
N PHE A 285 -11.74 -25.83 -5.74
CA PHE A 285 -13.10 -26.15 -6.16
C PHE A 285 -14.04 -25.01 -5.78
N TYR A 286 -14.80 -24.52 -6.76
CA TYR A 286 -15.66 -23.35 -6.61
C TYR A 286 -17.07 -23.60 -7.13
N ASP A 287 -18.06 -22.84 -6.62
CA ASP A 287 -19.43 -22.89 -7.16
C ASP A 287 -19.46 -22.22 -8.55
N GLY A 288 -19.62 -23.02 -9.60
CA GLY A 288 -19.64 -22.55 -10.99
C GLY A 288 -20.80 -21.62 -11.33
N HIS A 289 -21.86 -21.57 -10.53
CA HIS A 289 -23.02 -20.70 -10.76
C HIS A 289 -23.02 -19.44 -9.88
N CYS A 290 -21.91 -19.12 -9.23
CA CYS A 290 -21.81 -18.01 -8.29
C CYS A 290 -20.90 -16.90 -8.82
N GLY A 291 -21.41 -15.70 -9.04
CA GLY A 291 -20.63 -14.56 -9.52
C GLY A 291 -19.47 -14.17 -8.61
N LEU A 292 -19.64 -14.26 -7.27
CA LEU A 292 -18.55 -14.01 -6.32
C LEU A 292 -17.42 -15.05 -6.46
N CYS A 293 -17.78 -16.32 -6.67
CA CYS A 293 -16.79 -17.39 -6.84
C CYS A 293 -15.99 -17.21 -8.13
N HIS A 294 -16.64 -16.80 -9.23
CA HIS A 294 -15.94 -16.40 -10.45
C HIS A 294 -15.01 -15.20 -10.23
N GLY A 295 -15.41 -14.22 -9.39
CA GLY A 295 -14.58 -13.11 -8.96
C GLY A 295 -13.34 -13.58 -8.20
N LEU A 296 -13.48 -14.55 -7.29
CA LEU A 296 -12.37 -15.15 -6.55
C LEU A 296 -11.39 -15.88 -7.48
N VAL A 297 -11.89 -16.67 -8.42
CA VAL A 297 -11.05 -17.38 -9.41
C VAL A 297 -10.25 -16.36 -10.22
N ARG A 298 -10.89 -15.29 -10.75
CA ARG A 298 -10.20 -14.24 -11.49
C ARG A 298 -9.18 -13.49 -10.63
N PHE A 299 -9.49 -13.23 -9.35
CA PHE A 299 -8.55 -12.64 -8.41
C PHE A 299 -7.30 -13.52 -8.26
N ILE A 300 -7.47 -14.83 -8.01
CA ILE A 300 -6.34 -15.76 -7.84
C ILE A 300 -5.54 -15.87 -9.13
N LEU A 301 -6.18 -15.95 -10.30
CA LEU A 301 -5.51 -15.97 -11.60
C LEU A 301 -4.60 -14.77 -11.81
N ASN A 302 -5.00 -13.58 -11.34
CA ASN A 302 -4.24 -12.34 -11.46
C ASN A 302 -3.11 -12.18 -10.42
N GLU A 303 -3.19 -12.91 -9.31
CA GLU A 303 -2.23 -12.78 -8.21
C GLU A 303 -1.23 -13.92 -8.14
N ASP A 304 -1.60 -15.10 -8.65
CA ASP A 304 -0.80 -16.31 -8.58
C ASP A 304 0.16 -16.42 -9.76
N HIS A 305 1.37 -15.88 -9.56
CA HIS A 305 2.49 -15.90 -10.50
C HIS A 305 3.54 -16.97 -10.13
N SER A 306 3.16 -17.95 -9.32
CA SER A 306 4.05 -19.01 -8.87
C SER A 306 4.43 -19.97 -10.00
N ALA A 307 5.53 -20.71 -9.82
CA ALA A 307 5.97 -21.74 -10.78
C ALA A 307 4.95 -22.91 -10.88
N HIS A 308 4.21 -23.16 -9.81
CA HIS A 308 3.18 -24.21 -9.71
C HIS A 308 1.84 -23.58 -9.32
N PRO A 309 1.15 -22.92 -10.26
CA PRO A 309 -0.06 -22.17 -9.97
C PRO A 309 -1.24 -23.10 -9.62
N PHE A 310 -2.23 -22.55 -8.89
CA PHE A 310 -3.47 -23.23 -8.58
C PHE A 310 -4.20 -23.68 -9.85
N SER A 311 -4.76 -24.89 -9.81
CA SER A 311 -5.77 -25.36 -10.76
C SER A 311 -7.18 -25.12 -10.22
N PHE A 312 -8.15 -25.04 -11.12
CA PHE A 312 -9.54 -24.73 -10.77
C PHE A 312 -10.49 -25.77 -11.34
N ALA A 313 -11.47 -26.17 -10.55
CA ALA A 313 -12.56 -27.02 -11.03
C ALA A 313 -13.88 -26.57 -10.39
N PRO A 314 -15.02 -26.66 -11.13
CA PRO A 314 -16.34 -26.44 -10.54
C PRO A 314 -16.70 -27.56 -9.58
N LEU A 315 -17.37 -27.24 -8.47
CA LEU A 315 -17.89 -28.21 -7.50
C LEU A 315 -18.90 -29.21 -8.15
N GLN A 316 -19.47 -28.81 -9.26
CA GLN A 316 -20.41 -29.62 -10.06
C GLN A 316 -19.71 -30.56 -11.05
N GLY A 317 -18.38 -30.48 -11.20
CA GLY A 317 -17.60 -31.24 -12.19
C GLY A 317 -17.17 -32.64 -11.72
N GLU A 318 -16.65 -33.44 -12.66
CA GLU A 318 -16.15 -34.79 -12.37
C GLU A 318 -14.85 -34.79 -11.55
N GLU A 319 -14.05 -33.73 -11.66
CA GLU A 319 -12.76 -33.61 -10.95
C GLU A 319 -12.93 -33.63 -9.42
N VAL A 320 -14.01 -33.07 -8.91
CA VAL A 320 -14.34 -33.13 -7.47
C VAL A 320 -14.54 -34.60 -7.02
N LYS A 321 -15.16 -35.44 -7.86
CA LYS A 321 -15.39 -36.84 -7.54
C LYS A 321 -14.11 -37.66 -7.51
N ARG A 322 -13.11 -37.26 -8.34
CA ARG A 322 -11.78 -37.87 -8.36
C ARG A 322 -10.90 -37.47 -7.20
N SER A 323 -11.01 -36.19 -6.82
CA SER A 323 -10.10 -35.57 -5.85
C SER A 323 -10.57 -35.67 -4.39
N ILE A 324 -11.88 -35.81 -4.15
CA ILE A 324 -12.49 -35.83 -2.80
C ILE A 324 -13.37 -37.06 -2.64
N ALA A 325 -13.11 -37.83 -1.56
CA ALA A 325 -13.90 -39.04 -1.24
C ALA A 325 -15.40 -38.71 -1.06
N GLU A 326 -16.28 -39.65 -1.42
CA GLU A 326 -17.71 -39.44 -1.40
C GLU A 326 -18.26 -39.11 -0.01
N SER A 327 -17.73 -39.75 1.04
CA SER A 327 -18.09 -39.49 2.42
C SER A 327 -17.80 -38.03 2.83
N VAL A 328 -16.68 -37.46 2.37
CA VAL A 328 -16.31 -36.06 2.64
C VAL A 328 -17.15 -35.09 1.80
N ARG A 329 -17.44 -35.47 0.53
CA ARG A 329 -18.26 -34.61 -0.36
C ARG A 329 -19.70 -34.44 0.14
N ALA A 330 -20.28 -35.47 0.73
CA ALA A 330 -21.64 -35.40 1.29
C ALA A 330 -21.77 -34.37 2.44
N GLU A 331 -20.67 -34.05 3.12
CA GLU A 331 -20.63 -33.12 4.26
C GLU A 331 -20.06 -31.73 3.90
N LEU A 332 -19.72 -31.51 2.60
CA LEU A 332 -19.15 -30.23 2.20
C LEU A 332 -20.13 -29.06 2.39
N PRO A 333 -19.73 -27.99 3.06
CA PRO A 333 -20.55 -26.79 3.15
C PRO A 333 -20.61 -26.07 1.78
N ASP A 334 -21.60 -25.19 1.59
CA ASP A 334 -21.68 -24.30 0.42
C ASP A 334 -20.57 -23.25 0.45
N SER A 335 -19.34 -23.65 0.16
CA SER A 335 -18.13 -22.84 0.27
C SER A 335 -17.13 -23.17 -0.85
N VAL A 336 -16.10 -22.29 -0.99
CA VAL A 336 -14.89 -22.67 -1.72
C VAL A 336 -14.19 -23.81 -0.98
N VAL A 337 -13.67 -24.77 -1.73
CA VAL A 337 -12.95 -25.94 -1.20
C VAL A 337 -11.55 -25.99 -1.80
N VAL A 338 -10.54 -26.24 -0.97
CA VAL A 338 -9.15 -26.43 -1.41
C VAL A 338 -8.68 -27.79 -0.90
N VAL A 339 -8.06 -28.56 -1.78
CA VAL A 339 -7.34 -29.77 -1.40
C VAL A 339 -5.86 -29.41 -1.31
N ASP A 340 -5.29 -29.49 -0.11
CA ASP A 340 -3.90 -29.17 0.14
C ASP A 340 -2.93 -30.29 -0.31
N GLU A 341 -1.62 -30.07 -0.16
CA GLU A 341 -0.56 -31.04 -0.50
C GLU A 341 -0.63 -32.33 0.30
N ASN A 342 -1.26 -32.32 1.48
CA ASN A 342 -1.45 -33.47 2.35
C ASN A 342 -2.80 -34.15 2.12
N LYS A 343 -3.52 -33.76 1.06
CA LYS A 343 -4.89 -34.23 0.74
C LYS A 343 -5.94 -33.85 1.78
N ASN A 344 -5.66 -32.86 2.66
CA ASN A 344 -6.67 -32.33 3.55
C ASN A 344 -7.65 -31.45 2.77
N VAL A 345 -8.92 -31.58 3.08
CA VAL A 345 -9.99 -30.78 2.48
C VAL A 345 -10.24 -29.56 3.36
N LEU A 346 -9.86 -28.39 2.86
CA LEU A 346 -10.05 -27.10 3.53
C LEU A 346 -11.30 -26.42 2.98
N THR A 347 -12.11 -25.86 3.88
CA THR A 347 -13.37 -25.19 3.53
C THR A 347 -13.50 -23.83 4.22
N ARG A 348 -14.45 -22.99 3.79
CA ARG A 348 -14.76 -21.70 4.42
C ARG A 348 -13.52 -20.81 4.62
N SER A 349 -13.38 -20.22 5.82
CA SER A 349 -12.27 -19.32 6.15
C SER A 349 -10.90 -20.01 6.09
N ALA A 350 -10.82 -21.31 6.36
CA ALA A 350 -9.56 -22.05 6.28
C ALA A 350 -9.05 -22.15 4.83
N ALA A 351 -9.94 -22.39 3.86
CA ALA A 351 -9.61 -22.39 2.44
C ALA A 351 -9.11 -21.00 1.98
N VAL A 352 -9.80 -19.93 2.38
CA VAL A 352 -9.41 -18.55 2.06
C VAL A 352 -8.02 -18.22 2.62
N ILE A 353 -7.77 -18.50 3.91
CA ILE A 353 -6.48 -18.26 4.54
C ILE A 353 -5.36 -19.03 3.84
N TYR A 354 -5.62 -20.29 3.49
CA TYR A 354 -4.66 -21.12 2.79
C TYR A 354 -4.28 -20.49 1.43
N VAL A 355 -5.27 -20.12 0.63
CA VAL A 355 -5.05 -19.47 -0.67
C VAL A 355 -4.26 -18.17 -0.50
N LEU A 356 -4.66 -17.28 0.41
CA LEU A 356 -3.98 -16.01 0.62
C LEU A 356 -2.53 -16.19 1.10
N LYS A 357 -2.27 -17.15 1.99
CA LYS A 357 -0.89 -17.48 2.40
C LYS A 357 -0.04 -17.95 1.22
N ARG A 358 -0.64 -18.72 0.32
CA ARG A 358 0.01 -19.23 -0.89
C ARG A 358 0.29 -18.14 -1.93
N LEU A 359 -0.48 -17.07 -1.99
CA LEU A 359 -0.22 -15.93 -2.86
C LEU A 359 0.97 -15.08 -2.40
N GLY A 360 1.42 -15.21 -1.15
CA GLY A 360 2.58 -14.49 -0.62
C GLY A 360 2.37 -12.98 -0.41
N GLY A 361 3.45 -12.26 -0.13
CA GLY A 361 3.45 -10.81 -0.02
C GLY A 361 2.42 -10.27 0.99
N LEU A 362 1.70 -9.22 0.61
CA LEU A 362 0.66 -8.60 1.46
C LEU A 362 -0.50 -9.56 1.77
N TRP A 363 -0.79 -10.51 0.85
CA TRP A 363 -1.84 -11.51 1.07
C TRP A 363 -1.47 -12.45 2.21
N PHE A 364 -0.20 -12.87 2.29
CA PHE A 364 0.31 -13.67 3.40
C PHE A 364 0.19 -12.94 4.73
N LEU A 365 0.54 -11.64 4.78
CA LEU A 365 0.38 -10.81 5.98
C LEU A 365 -1.09 -10.71 6.39
N GLY A 366 -1.98 -10.40 5.45
CA GLY A 366 -3.41 -10.33 5.70
C GLY A 366 -3.98 -11.65 6.20
N ALA A 367 -3.59 -12.77 5.59
CA ALA A 367 -4.00 -14.11 6.01
C ALA A 367 -3.48 -14.47 7.40
N THR A 368 -2.25 -14.05 7.74
CA THR A 368 -1.66 -14.27 9.06
C THR A 368 -2.42 -13.50 10.12
N LEU A 369 -2.72 -12.22 9.88
CA LEU A 369 -3.56 -11.41 10.77
C LEU A 369 -4.96 -12.02 10.92
N LEU A 370 -5.58 -12.43 9.81
CA LEU A 370 -6.89 -13.07 9.84
C LEU A 370 -6.85 -14.40 10.64
N SER A 371 -5.74 -15.14 10.60
CA SER A 371 -5.60 -16.40 11.34
C SER A 371 -5.55 -16.22 12.85
N LEU A 372 -5.28 -15.00 13.37
CA LEU A 372 -5.35 -14.69 14.81
C LEU A 372 -6.81 -14.62 15.32
N VAL A 373 -7.77 -14.41 14.43
CA VAL A 373 -9.19 -14.43 14.79
C VAL A 373 -9.63 -15.90 14.99
N PRO A 374 -10.36 -16.24 16.05
CA PRO A 374 -10.86 -17.61 16.27
C PRO A 374 -11.63 -18.15 15.08
N ARG A 375 -11.41 -19.45 14.76
CA ARG A 375 -12.01 -20.09 13.57
C ARG A 375 -13.54 -19.97 13.53
N THR A 376 -14.21 -20.13 14.67
CA THR A 376 -15.66 -20.01 14.80
C THR A 376 -16.18 -18.66 14.33
N LEU A 377 -15.51 -17.57 14.71
CA LEU A 377 -15.90 -16.22 14.30
C LEU A 377 -15.65 -15.99 12.81
N ARG A 378 -14.52 -16.47 12.29
CA ARG A 378 -14.19 -16.36 10.87
C ARG A 378 -15.16 -17.15 9.98
N ASP A 379 -15.51 -18.37 10.41
CA ASP A 379 -16.44 -19.22 9.67
C ASP A 379 -17.87 -18.64 9.73
N LEU A 380 -18.28 -18.05 10.86
CA LEU A 380 -19.56 -17.33 10.97
C LEU A 380 -19.62 -16.14 9.99
N ALA A 381 -18.54 -15.34 9.93
CA ALA A 381 -18.45 -14.23 8.96
C ALA A 381 -18.47 -14.73 7.52
N TYR A 382 -17.78 -15.85 7.22
CA TYR A 382 -17.80 -16.49 5.91
C TYR A 382 -19.22 -16.93 5.53
N ASP A 383 -19.92 -17.64 6.42
CA ASP A 383 -21.27 -18.13 6.20
C ASP A 383 -22.27 -16.97 6.01
N GLY A 384 -22.07 -15.85 6.72
CA GLY A 384 -22.82 -14.61 6.51
C GLY A 384 -22.68 -14.09 5.07
N VAL A 385 -21.45 -14.02 4.55
CA VAL A 385 -21.20 -13.63 3.15
C VAL A 385 -21.76 -14.67 2.18
N ALA A 386 -21.60 -15.97 2.47
CA ALA A 386 -22.08 -17.06 1.63
C ALA A 386 -23.61 -17.03 1.48
N SER A 387 -24.36 -16.68 2.54
CA SER A 387 -25.82 -16.61 2.53
C SER A 387 -26.37 -15.53 1.58
N VAL A 388 -25.66 -14.41 1.43
CA VAL A 388 -26.09 -13.25 0.62
C VAL A 388 -25.41 -13.17 -0.75
N ARG A 389 -24.35 -13.95 -1.00
CA ARG A 389 -23.49 -13.83 -2.18
C ARG A 389 -24.23 -13.94 -3.52
N LYS A 390 -25.18 -14.89 -3.62
CA LYS A 390 -25.96 -15.11 -4.86
C LYS A 390 -26.96 -13.99 -5.13
N ARG A 391 -27.43 -13.30 -4.06
CA ARG A 391 -28.33 -12.14 -4.16
C ARG A 391 -27.59 -10.87 -4.56
N ILE A 392 -26.38 -10.66 -4.03
CA ILE A 392 -25.60 -9.43 -4.24
C ILE A 392 -24.79 -9.53 -5.55
N PHE A 393 -24.14 -10.66 -5.81
CA PHE A 393 -23.22 -10.83 -6.95
C PHE A 393 -23.83 -11.57 -8.15
N GLY A 394 -25.09 -11.96 -8.03
CA GLY A 394 -25.85 -12.63 -9.09
C GLY A 394 -25.49 -14.12 -9.26
N ARG A 395 -26.27 -14.78 -10.09
CA ARG A 395 -26.00 -16.13 -10.60
C ARG A 395 -25.45 -16.01 -12.02
N THR A 396 -24.56 -16.94 -12.39
CA THR A 396 -24.01 -17.05 -13.74
C THR A 396 -24.55 -18.30 -14.39
N GLU A 397 -24.91 -18.22 -15.67
CA GLU A 397 -25.32 -19.40 -16.47
C GLU A 397 -24.10 -20.22 -16.88
N GLU A 398 -22.97 -19.57 -17.09
CA GLU A 398 -21.71 -20.19 -17.43
C GLU A 398 -21.03 -20.76 -16.18
N VAL A 399 -20.70 -22.04 -16.19
CA VAL A 399 -20.04 -22.75 -15.08
C VAL A 399 -18.55 -22.34 -14.97
N CYS A 400 -17.94 -21.89 -16.07
CA CYS A 400 -16.55 -21.48 -16.13
C CYS A 400 -16.45 -19.96 -16.36
N PRO A 401 -15.65 -19.21 -15.58
CA PRO A 401 -15.46 -17.79 -15.85
C PRO A 401 -14.77 -17.60 -17.22
N LEU A 402 -15.18 -16.57 -17.94
CA LEU A 402 -14.49 -16.15 -19.17
C LEU A 402 -13.04 -15.76 -18.82
N VAL A 403 -12.09 -16.51 -19.35
CA VAL A 403 -10.66 -16.31 -19.14
C VAL A 403 -9.89 -16.36 -20.47
N PRO A 404 -8.74 -15.66 -20.58
CA PRO A 404 -7.85 -15.76 -21.73
C PRO A 404 -7.44 -17.20 -22.02
N ARG A 405 -7.25 -17.54 -23.30
CA ARG A 405 -6.94 -18.92 -23.74
C ARG A 405 -5.78 -19.55 -23.00
N GLN A 406 -4.75 -18.78 -22.69
CA GLN A 406 -3.53 -19.26 -22.00
C GLN A 406 -3.79 -19.71 -20.55
N LEU A 407 -4.78 -19.11 -19.88
CA LEU A 407 -5.16 -19.47 -18.52
C LEU A 407 -6.15 -20.64 -18.46
N ARG A 408 -6.70 -21.06 -19.60
CA ARG A 408 -7.65 -22.20 -19.65
C ARG A 408 -7.01 -23.52 -19.25
N ALA A 409 -5.70 -23.69 -19.45
CA ALA A 409 -4.96 -24.86 -19.00
C ALA A 409 -4.98 -25.08 -17.48
N ARG A 410 -5.33 -24.04 -16.70
CA ARG A 410 -5.49 -24.12 -15.25
C ARG A 410 -6.87 -24.64 -14.82
N PHE A 411 -7.81 -24.85 -15.75
CA PHE A 411 -9.14 -25.37 -15.46
C PHE A 411 -9.20 -26.85 -15.76
N LEU A 412 -9.54 -27.65 -14.74
CA LEU A 412 -9.73 -29.10 -14.81
C LEU A 412 -11.21 -29.40 -15.14
N HIS A 413 -11.44 -30.37 -16.00
CA HIS A 413 -12.76 -30.72 -16.50
C HIS A 413 -13.28 -32.02 -15.91
#